data_38556c555e47b4cd7112d58f186c8334
#
_entry.id   38556c555e47b4cd7112d58f186c8334
#
_cell.length_a   1.000
_cell.length_b   1.000
_cell.length_c   1.000
_cell.angle_alpha   90.00
_cell.angle_beta   90.00
_cell.angle_gamma   90.00
#
_symmetry.space_group_name_H-M   'P 1'
#
loop_
_entity.id
_entity.type
_entity.pdbx_description
1 polymer ?
#
loop_
_entity_poly.entity_id
_entity_poly.type
_entity_poly.pdbx_seq_one_letter_code
_entity_poly.pdbx_strand_id
1 'polypeptide(L)'
;MEILYLFLQLATLSVLAWLLLFPKRYIGEKGKNLATKEDIGEITNEIEKVKNQYSADLEGLKAGLSHRAKYYGYRYEREFQVLEELTSLLVDVRDSVVSLRPMLDSRPSGKSDGEIKEERLKRYYDARRKLYDLREKKRPFFPGEIYDCICDLDRISRGRPWIII
;
A
#
# COMPACT_ATOMS: atom_id res chain seq x y z
N MET A 1 78.63 -45.31 43.97
CA MET A 1 77.34 -45.05 44.67
C MET A 1 76.87 -43.63 44.47
N GLU A 2 77.76 -42.64 44.37
CA GLU A 2 77.38 -41.23 44.18
C GLU A 2 76.73 -40.94 42.83
N ILE A 3 77.16 -41.56 41.74
CA ILE A 3 76.61 -41.38 40.41
C ILE A 3 75.13 -41.82 40.33
N LEU A 4 74.81 -42.92 41.01
CA LEU A 4 73.43 -43.42 41.07
C LEU A 4 72.50 -42.47 41.81
N TYR A 5 73.02 -41.82 42.84
CA TYR A 5 72.29 -40.84 43.63
C TYR A 5 72.00 -39.58 42.84
N LEU A 6 72.97 -39.12 42.04
CA LEU A 6 72.80 -37.98 41.14
C LEU A 6 71.77 -38.27 40.06
N PHE A 7 71.72 -39.43 39.46
CA PHE A 7 70.71 -39.83 38.48
C PHE A 7 69.32 -39.88 39.11
N LEU A 8 69.19 -40.38 40.32
CA LEU A 8 67.87 -40.41 41.00
C LEU A 8 67.35 -39.02 41.33
N GLN A 9 68.24 -38.11 41.75
CA GLN A 9 67.85 -36.69 41.97
C GLN A 9 67.42 -35.97 40.68
N LEU A 10 68.15 -36.23 39.61
CA LEU A 10 67.81 -35.63 38.33
C LEU A 10 66.46 -36.13 37.78
N ALA A 11 66.18 -37.42 37.96
CA ALA A 11 64.87 -38.02 37.58
C ALA A 11 63.71 -37.48 38.41
N THR A 12 63.91 -37.32 39.73
CA THR A 12 62.85 -36.73 40.59
C THR A 12 62.57 -35.25 40.27
N LEU A 13 63.63 -34.49 40.01
CA LEU A 13 63.47 -33.10 39.61
C LEU A 13 62.75 -32.95 38.23
N SER A 14 63.02 -33.83 37.26
CA SER A 14 62.37 -33.83 35.98
C SER A 14 60.88 -34.19 36.07
N VAL A 15 60.52 -35.16 36.89
CA VAL A 15 59.12 -35.53 37.17
C VAL A 15 58.41 -34.43 37.93
N LEU A 16 59.03 -33.77 38.89
CA LEU A 16 58.44 -32.62 39.58
C LEU A 16 58.23 -31.44 38.65
N ALA A 17 59.20 -31.14 37.81
CA ALA A 17 59.03 -30.05 36.77
C ALA A 17 57.93 -30.40 35.81
N TRP A 18 57.77 -31.63 35.36
CA TRP A 18 56.71 -32.09 34.49
C TRP A 18 55.32 -31.97 35.15
N LEU A 19 55.20 -32.39 36.41
CA LEU A 19 53.97 -32.29 37.21
C LEU A 19 53.55 -30.84 37.49
N LEU A 20 54.46 -29.91 37.62
CA LEU A 20 54.19 -28.52 37.91
C LEU A 20 53.85 -27.69 36.62
N LEU A 21 54.45 -28.04 35.49
CA LEU A 21 54.26 -27.26 34.22
C LEU A 21 53.11 -27.77 33.39
N PHE A 22 52.83 -29.06 33.39
CA PHE A 22 51.80 -29.66 32.54
C PHE A 22 50.36 -29.25 32.91
N PRO A 23 49.98 -29.31 34.21
CA PRO A 23 48.58 -28.89 34.53
C PRO A 23 48.31 -27.42 34.35
N LYS A 24 49.33 -26.55 34.52
CA LYS A 24 49.14 -25.10 34.29
C LYS A 24 48.80 -24.76 32.85
N ARG A 25 49.42 -25.39 31.86
CA ARG A 25 49.10 -25.22 30.43
C ARG A 25 47.73 -25.77 30.10
N TYR A 26 47.41 -26.96 30.57
CA TYR A 26 46.12 -27.59 30.29
C TYR A 26 44.92 -26.81 30.89
N ILE A 27 45.08 -26.32 32.13
CA ILE A 27 44.05 -25.53 32.82
C ILE A 27 43.90 -24.17 32.15
N GLY A 28 44.99 -23.53 31.68
CA GLY A 28 44.95 -22.26 30.96
C GLY A 28 44.24 -22.34 29.61
N GLU A 29 44.49 -23.40 28.83
CA GLU A 29 43.82 -23.61 27.54
C GLU A 29 42.34 -23.98 27.69
N LYS A 30 42.02 -24.80 28.71
CA LYS A 30 40.64 -25.17 29.02
C LYS A 30 39.82 -23.99 29.54
N GLY A 31 40.44 -23.11 30.34
CA GLY A 31 39.82 -21.88 30.82
C GLY A 31 39.51 -20.89 29.68
N LYS A 32 40.46 -20.70 28.74
CA LYS A 32 40.22 -19.86 27.56
C LYS A 32 39.09 -20.38 26.68
N ASN A 33 39.04 -21.70 26.45
CA ASN A 33 38.00 -22.34 25.65
C ASN A 33 36.60 -22.26 26.30
N LEU A 34 36.52 -22.29 27.62
CA LEU A 34 35.28 -22.14 28.39
C LEU A 34 34.80 -20.69 28.34
N ALA A 35 35.64 -19.70 28.56
CA ALA A 35 35.32 -18.29 28.47
C ALA A 35 34.84 -17.95 27.07
N THR A 36 35.52 -18.44 26.01
CA THR A 36 35.11 -18.23 24.62
C THR A 36 33.75 -18.86 24.31
N LYS A 37 33.42 -20.01 24.91
CA LYS A 37 32.09 -20.64 24.73
C LYS A 37 30.97 -19.87 25.44
N GLU A 38 31.22 -19.31 26.60
CA GLU A 38 30.27 -18.46 27.33
C GLU A 38 30.03 -17.16 26.58
N ASP A 39 31.09 -16.51 26.09
CA ASP A 39 31.00 -15.30 25.28
C ASP A 39 30.21 -15.54 23.99
N ILE A 40 30.42 -16.65 23.27
CA ILE A 40 29.67 -17.02 22.07
C ILE A 40 28.19 -17.25 22.40
N GLY A 41 27.89 -17.90 23.54
CA GLY A 41 26.53 -18.14 23.99
C GLY A 41 25.77 -16.81 24.24
N GLU A 42 26.43 -15.89 24.89
CA GLU A 42 25.88 -14.58 25.23
C GLU A 42 25.63 -13.73 23.97
N ILE A 43 26.61 -13.67 23.06
CA ILE A 43 26.50 -13.00 21.78
C ILE A 43 25.38 -13.62 20.92
N THR A 44 25.26 -14.94 20.89
CA THR A 44 24.21 -15.63 20.15
C THR A 44 22.83 -15.27 20.69
N ASN A 45 22.65 -15.24 22.00
CA ASN A 45 21.40 -14.83 22.64
C ASN A 45 21.03 -13.38 22.34
N GLU A 46 22.03 -12.49 22.34
CA GLU A 46 21.79 -11.08 21.95
C GLU A 46 21.40 -10.95 20.48
N ILE A 47 22.07 -11.67 19.59
CA ILE A 47 21.71 -11.71 18.16
C ILE A 47 20.29 -12.22 17.97
N GLU A 48 19.90 -13.29 18.67
CA GLU A 48 18.52 -13.81 18.59
C GLU A 48 17.48 -12.82 19.12
N LYS A 49 17.77 -12.14 20.23
CA LYS A 49 16.90 -11.08 20.74
C LYS A 49 16.69 -9.96 19.72
N VAL A 50 17.78 -9.45 19.17
CA VAL A 50 17.73 -8.39 18.14
C VAL A 50 16.98 -8.87 16.91
N LYS A 51 17.26 -10.09 16.43
CA LYS A 51 16.56 -10.69 15.28
C LYS A 51 15.06 -10.83 15.53
N ASN A 52 14.66 -11.28 16.72
CA ASN A 52 13.25 -11.42 17.07
C ASN A 52 12.55 -10.05 17.15
N GLN A 53 13.23 -9.05 17.69
CA GLN A 53 12.74 -7.68 17.77
C GLN A 53 12.53 -7.07 16.37
N TYR A 54 13.53 -7.20 15.49
CA TYR A 54 13.42 -6.76 14.09
C TYR A 54 12.32 -7.51 13.32
N SER A 55 12.16 -8.81 13.58
CA SER A 55 11.09 -9.59 12.93
C SER A 55 9.71 -9.10 13.35
N ALA A 56 9.50 -8.83 14.64
CA ALA A 56 8.24 -8.29 15.15
C ALA A 56 7.93 -6.89 14.59
N ASP A 57 8.95 -6.02 14.53
CA ASP A 57 8.81 -4.67 13.95
C ASP A 57 8.49 -4.73 12.45
N LEU A 58 9.15 -5.63 11.72
CA LEU A 58 8.89 -5.87 10.30
C LEU A 58 7.47 -6.40 10.04
N GLU A 59 6.99 -7.31 10.87
CA GLU A 59 5.61 -7.81 10.77
C GLU A 59 4.60 -6.71 11.07
N GLY A 60 4.84 -5.89 12.08
CA GLY A 60 4.01 -4.72 12.40
C GLY A 60 3.95 -3.71 11.25
N LEU A 61 5.10 -3.40 10.64
CA LEU A 61 5.18 -2.53 9.47
C LEU A 61 4.45 -3.12 8.25
N LYS A 62 4.65 -4.42 7.96
CA LYS A 62 3.94 -5.11 6.87
C LYS A 62 2.43 -5.11 7.07
N ALA A 63 1.96 -5.37 8.29
CA ALA A 63 0.54 -5.32 8.62
C ALA A 63 -0.03 -3.91 8.41
N GLY A 64 0.66 -2.87 8.89
CA GLY A 64 0.27 -1.47 8.71
C GLY A 64 0.23 -1.04 7.24
N LEU A 65 1.24 -1.41 6.46
CA LEU A 65 1.30 -1.13 5.02
C LEU A 65 0.21 -1.90 4.26
N SER A 66 -0.03 -3.17 4.58
CA SER A 66 -1.08 -3.97 3.96
C SER A 66 -2.46 -3.39 4.23
N HIS A 67 -2.73 -2.95 5.45
CA HIS A 67 -3.99 -2.29 5.80
C HIS A 67 -4.19 -0.98 5.01
N ARG A 68 -3.15 -0.14 4.94
CA ARG A 68 -3.19 1.11 4.15
C ARG A 68 -3.37 0.81 2.66
N ALA A 69 -2.65 -0.14 2.10
CA ALA A 69 -2.76 -0.53 0.69
C ALA A 69 -4.18 -1.02 0.35
N LYS A 70 -4.81 -1.84 1.21
CA LYS A 70 -6.21 -2.27 1.04
C LYS A 70 -7.19 -1.10 1.10
N TYR A 71 -7.00 -0.18 2.06
CA TYR A 71 -7.86 0.99 2.21
C TYR A 71 -7.77 1.93 1.00
N TYR A 72 -6.55 2.24 0.55
CA TYR A 72 -6.35 3.07 -0.64
C TYR A 72 -6.82 2.36 -1.91
N GLY A 73 -6.55 1.06 -2.05
CA GLY A 73 -7.03 0.27 -3.19
C GLY A 73 -8.54 0.32 -3.32
N TYR A 74 -9.28 0.08 -2.23
CA TYR A 74 -10.75 0.19 -2.21
C TYR A 74 -11.24 1.60 -2.57
N ARG A 75 -10.59 2.63 -2.05
CA ARG A 75 -10.96 4.01 -2.34
C ARG A 75 -10.73 4.36 -3.82
N TYR A 76 -9.56 4.03 -4.38
CA TYR A 76 -9.25 4.27 -5.79
C TYR A 76 -10.18 3.50 -6.73
N GLU A 77 -10.47 2.25 -6.42
CA GLU A 77 -11.42 1.46 -7.20
C GLU A 77 -12.81 2.13 -7.22
N ARG A 78 -13.26 2.63 -6.08
CA ARG A 78 -14.53 3.32 -5.96
C ARG A 78 -14.56 4.66 -6.67
N GLU A 79 -13.49 5.44 -6.54
CA GLU A 79 -13.32 6.69 -7.29
C GLU A 79 -13.33 6.45 -8.80
N PHE A 80 -12.62 5.41 -9.26
CA PHE A 80 -12.62 5.05 -10.69
C PHE A 80 -14.01 4.68 -11.21
N GLN A 81 -14.75 3.84 -10.50
CA GLN A 81 -16.12 3.48 -10.87
C GLN A 81 -17.04 4.72 -10.98
N VAL A 82 -16.91 5.63 -10.02
CA VAL A 82 -17.69 6.88 -10.03
C VAL A 82 -17.32 7.79 -11.21
N LEU A 83 -16.05 7.87 -11.57
CA LEU A 83 -15.58 8.65 -12.73
C LEU A 83 -16.01 8.02 -14.05
N GLU A 84 -16.04 6.69 -14.14
CA GLU A 84 -16.57 5.97 -15.30
C GLU A 84 -18.06 6.25 -15.49
N GLU A 85 -18.86 6.15 -14.41
CA GLU A 85 -20.29 6.49 -14.42
C GLU A 85 -20.52 7.97 -14.78
N LEU A 86 -19.72 8.88 -14.24
CA LEU A 86 -19.75 10.30 -14.57
C LEU A 86 -19.51 10.53 -16.07
N THR A 87 -18.47 9.89 -16.62
CA THR A 87 -18.12 10.03 -18.04
C THR A 87 -19.27 9.56 -18.93
N SER A 88 -19.89 8.42 -18.60
CA SER A 88 -21.05 7.91 -19.31
C SER A 88 -22.22 8.92 -19.30
N LEU A 89 -22.56 9.48 -18.14
CA LEU A 89 -23.63 10.46 -18.01
C LEU A 89 -23.32 11.79 -18.72
N LEU A 90 -22.06 12.23 -18.73
CA LEU A 90 -21.64 13.41 -19.49
C LEU A 90 -21.81 13.19 -20.99
N VAL A 91 -21.53 12.01 -21.51
CA VAL A 91 -21.78 11.61 -22.89
C VAL A 91 -23.29 11.64 -23.17
N ASP A 92 -24.13 11.08 -22.30
CA ASP A 92 -25.58 11.09 -22.45
C ASP A 92 -26.14 12.53 -22.50
N VAL A 93 -25.66 13.42 -21.63
CA VAL A 93 -26.05 14.84 -21.64
C VAL A 93 -25.62 15.50 -22.93
N ARG A 94 -24.35 15.31 -23.36
CA ARG A 94 -23.84 15.85 -24.63
C ARG A 94 -24.70 15.41 -25.82
N ASP A 95 -24.99 14.12 -25.93
CA ASP A 95 -25.73 13.55 -27.05
C ASP A 95 -27.18 14.00 -27.02
N SER A 96 -27.78 14.17 -25.84
CA SER A 96 -29.10 14.75 -25.69
C SER A 96 -29.14 16.22 -26.14
N VAL A 97 -28.14 17.03 -25.82
CA VAL A 97 -28.00 18.42 -26.27
C VAL A 97 -27.86 18.49 -27.79
N VAL A 98 -27.00 17.65 -28.38
CA VAL A 98 -26.82 17.57 -29.84
C VAL A 98 -28.14 17.19 -30.52
N SER A 99 -28.93 16.30 -29.92
CA SER A 99 -30.25 15.91 -30.47
C SER A 99 -31.29 17.00 -30.46
N LEU A 100 -31.13 18.06 -29.64
CA LEU A 100 -32.04 19.21 -29.65
C LEU A 100 -31.92 20.06 -30.95
N ARG A 101 -30.71 20.08 -31.54
CA ARG A 101 -30.42 20.78 -32.82
C ARG A 101 -29.63 19.86 -33.75
N PRO A 102 -30.27 18.84 -34.34
CA PRO A 102 -29.57 17.97 -35.26
C PRO A 102 -29.19 18.71 -36.53
N MET A 103 -27.96 18.54 -37.00
CA MET A 103 -27.51 19.09 -38.30
C MET A 103 -28.23 18.42 -39.47
N LEU A 104 -28.57 17.14 -39.31
CA LEU A 104 -29.36 16.36 -40.27
C LEU A 104 -30.54 15.78 -39.50
N ASP A 105 -31.73 16.34 -39.74
CA ASP A 105 -32.96 15.92 -39.05
C ASP A 105 -33.61 14.74 -39.76
N SER A 106 -33.34 13.54 -39.26
CA SER A 106 -34.08 12.35 -39.65
C SER A 106 -35.41 12.30 -38.91
N ARG A 107 -36.48 12.65 -39.62
CA ARG A 107 -37.83 12.70 -39.04
C ARG A 107 -38.46 11.32 -39.09
N PRO A 108 -38.83 10.72 -37.95
CA PRO A 108 -39.58 9.49 -37.96
C PRO A 108 -40.97 9.73 -38.58
N SER A 109 -41.35 8.87 -39.52
CA SER A 109 -42.65 8.92 -40.17
C SER A 109 -43.77 8.77 -39.13
N GLY A 110 -44.67 9.77 -39.01
CA GLY A 110 -45.86 9.66 -38.16
C GLY A 110 -45.85 10.47 -36.86
N LYS A 111 -44.79 11.21 -36.54
CA LYS A 111 -44.76 12.13 -35.37
C LYS A 111 -44.81 13.59 -35.83
N SER A 112 -45.52 14.42 -35.08
CA SER A 112 -45.52 15.88 -35.28
C SER A 112 -44.20 16.50 -34.81
N ASP A 113 -43.82 17.65 -35.34
CA ASP A 113 -42.63 18.40 -34.94
C ASP A 113 -42.65 18.72 -33.43
N GLY A 114 -43.84 18.99 -32.87
CA GLY A 114 -44.05 19.26 -31.45
C GLY A 114 -43.72 18.04 -30.58
N GLU A 115 -44.19 16.86 -30.95
CA GLU A 115 -43.95 15.61 -30.23
C GLU A 115 -42.46 15.23 -30.26
N ILE A 116 -41.80 15.42 -31.41
CA ILE A 116 -40.36 15.15 -31.53
C ILE A 116 -39.55 16.08 -30.60
N LYS A 117 -39.91 17.36 -30.57
CA LYS A 117 -39.26 18.38 -29.74
C LYS A 117 -39.46 18.06 -28.24
N GLU A 118 -40.67 17.70 -27.86
CA GLU A 118 -40.98 17.32 -26.46
C GLU A 118 -40.23 16.08 -26.03
N GLU A 119 -40.15 15.04 -26.85
CA GLU A 119 -39.37 13.82 -26.58
C GLU A 119 -37.87 14.10 -26.40
N ARG A 120 -37.30 14.98 -27.28
CA ARG A 120 -35.91 15.40 -27.19
C ARG A 120 -35.62 16.20 -25.90
N LEU A 121 -36.52 17.14 -25.56
CA LEU A 121 -36.42 17.91 -24.32
C LEU A 121 -36.50 16.99 -23.07
N LYS A 122 -37.45 16.06 -23.06
CA LYS A 122 -37.59 15.09 -21.99
C LYS A 122 -36.29 14.28 -21.81
N ARG A 123 -35.71 13.77 -22.91
CA ARG A 123 -34.44 13.06 -22.88
C ARG A 123 -33.29 13.88 -22.26
N TYR A 124 -33.21 15.15 -22.63
CA TYR A 124 -32.23 16.09 -22.09
C TYR A 124 -32.42 16.29 -20.56
N TYR A 125 -33.65 16.54 -20.12
CA TYR A 125 -33.94 16.74 -18.71
C TYR A 125 -33.67 15.45 -17.87
N ASP A 126 -34.00 14.30 -18.41
CA ASP A 126 -33.76 13.01 -17.75
C ASP A 126 -32.24 12.75 -17.63
N ALA A 127 -31.47 12.98 -18.69
CA ALA A 127 -30.01 12.83 -18.66
C ALA A 127 -29.37 13.79 -17.63
N ARG A 128 -29.80 15.05 -17.65
CA ARG A 128 -29.34 16.05 -16.70
C ARG A 128 -29.68 15.72 -15.24
N ARG A 129 -30.88 15.20 -15.00
CA ARG A 129 -31.32 14.77 -13.67
C ARG A 129 -30.44 13.62 -13.13
N LYS A 130 -30.12 12.64 -13.97
CA LYS A 130 -29.22 11.54 -13.61
C LYS A 130 -27.83 12.07 -13.24
N LEU A 131 -27.29 13.01 -14.02
CA LEU A 131 -26.00 13.65 -13.72
C LEU A 131 -26.02 14.40 -12.37
N TYR A 132 -27.08 15.14 -12.10
CA TYR A 132 -27.28 15.82 -10.82
C TYR A 132 -27.33 14.82 -9.65
N ASP A 133 -28.11 13.75 -9.80
CA ASP A 133 -28.25 12.71 -8.78
C ASP A 133 -26.92 12.01 -8.49
N LEU A 134 -26.11 11.71 -9.52
CA LEU A 134 -24.79 11.14 -9.38
C LEU A 134 -23.87 12.10 -8.60
N ARG A 135 -23.81 13.36 -9.00
CA ARG A 135 -23.00 14.40 -8.36
C ARG A 135 -23.27 14.49 -6.86
N GLU A 136 -24.55 14.58 -6.47
CA GLU A 136 -24.91 14.72 -5.06
C GLU A 136 -24.67 13.44 -4.25
N LYS A 137 -25.06 12.28 -4.79
CA LYS A 137 -24.93 11.00 -4.10
C LYS A 137 -23.49 10.52 -3.96
N LYS A 138 -22.61 10.89 -4.91
CA LYS A 138 -21.22 10.42 -4.98
C LYS A 138 -20.20 11.50 -4.66
N ARG A 139 -20.63 12.63 -4.12
CA ARG A 139 -19.77 13.77 -3.77
C ARG A 139 -18.45 13.41 -3.06
N PRO A 140 -18.41 12.49 -2.06
CA PRO A 140 -17.18 12.15 -1.36
C PRO A 140 -16.11 11.47 -2.21
N PHE A 141 -16.49 10.97 -3.39
CA PHE A 141 -15.60 10.26 -4.32
C PHE A 141 -15.09 11.13 -5.46
N PHE A 142 -15.58 12.36 -5.59
CA PHE A 142 -15.07 13.28 -6.60
C PHE A 142 -13.87 14.06 -6.08
N PRO A 143 -12.76 14.16 -6.84
CA PRO A 143 -11.76 15.20 -6.64
C PRO A 143 -12.42 16.59 -6.66
N GLY A 144 -11.98 17.50 -5.78
CA GLY A 144 -12.59 18.83 -5.65
C GLY A 144 -12.72 19.57 -6.96
N GLU A 145 -11.66 19.56 -7.78
CA GLU A 145 -11.63 20.21 -9.10
C GLU A 145 -12.71 19.66 -10.06
N ILE A 146 -12.92 18.34 -10.09
CA ILE A 146 -13.94 17.71 -10.93
C ILE A 146 -15.34 18.07 -10.43
N TYR A 147 -15.56 18.07 -9.13
CA TYR A 147 -16.82 18.46 -8.54
C TYR A 147 -17.20 19.91 -8.91
N ASP A 148 -16.25 20.84 -8.80
CA ASP A 148 -16.45 22.24 -9.14
C ASP A 148 -16.76 22.43 -10.63
N CYS A 149 -16.06 21.72 -11.53
CA CYS A 149 -16.36 21.71 -12.96
C CYS A 149 -17.79 21.23 -13.26
N ILE A 150 -18.27 20.18 -12.59
CA ILE A 150 -19.63 19.67 -12.76
C ILE A 150 -20.66 20.72 -12.28
N CYS A 151 -20.37 21.39 -11.16
CA CYS A 151 -21.22 22.47 -10.64
C CYS A 151 -21.30 23.64 -11.61
N ASP A 152 -20.18 24.02 -12.23
CA ASP A 152 -20.16 25.09 -13.26
C ASP A 152 -20.93 24.70 -14.50
N LEU A 153 -20.79 23.47 -15.00
CA LEU A 153 -21.60 22.93 -16.08
C LEU A 153 -23.10 23.01 -15.77
N ASP A 154 -23.51 22.62 -14.57
CA ASP A 154 -24.92 22.68 -14.16
C ASP A 154 -25.43 24.13 -14.05
N ARG A 155 -24.59 25.06 -13.57
CA ARG A 155 -24.91 26.49 -13.51
C ARG A 155 -25.09 27.12 -14.91
N ILE A 156 -24.17 26.83 -15.83
CA ILE A 156 -24.24 27.30 -17.21
C ILE A 156 -25.49 26.76 -17.88
N SER A 157 -25.79 25.48 -17.71
CA SER A 157 -26.96 24.84 -18.31
C SER A 157 -28.30 25.35 -17.75
N ARG A 158 -28.34 25.86 -16.51
CA ARG A 158 -29.51 26.49 -15.91
C ARG A 158 -29.71 27.94 -16.38
N GLY A 159 -28.61 28.67 -16.54
CA GLY A 159 -28.67 30.12 -16.84
C GLY A 159 -29.04 30.49 -18.26
N ARG A 160 -28.99 29.56 -19.23
CA ARG A 160 -29.25 29.82 -20.65
C ARG A 160 -30.01 28.70 -21.37
N PRO A 161 -31.19 28.27 -20.88
CA PRO A 161 -32.01 27.31 -21.65
C PRO A 161 -32.46 27.82 -23.00
N TRP A 162 -32.46 29.14 -23.21
CA TRP A 162 -32.97 29.83 -24.41
C TRP A 162 -31.94 29.94 -25.55
N ILE A 163 -30.69 29.73 -25.35
CA ILE A 163 -29.67 29.73 -26.43
C ILE A 163 -29.69 28.42 -27.22
N ILE A 164 -30.41 27.42 -26.74
CA ILE A 164 -30.51 26.09 -27.34
C ILE A 164 -31.78 25.98 -28.24
N ILE A 165 -32.64 26.99 -28.26
CA ILE A 165 -33.81 27.08 -29.14
C ILE A 165 -33.49 28.05 -30.32
#